data_a3b077927732e939af2bc763ba9d0f4e
#
_entry.id   a3b077927732e939af2bc763ba9d0f4e
#
_cell.length_a   1.000
_cell.length_b   1.000
_cell.length_c   1.000
_cell.angle_alpha   90.00
_cell.angle_beta   90.00
_cell.angle_gamma   90.00
#
_symmetry.space_group_name_H-M   'P 1'
#
loop_
_entity.id
_entity.type
_entity.pdbx_description
1 polymer ?
#
loop_
_entity_poly.entity_id
_entity_poly.type
_entity_poly.pdbx_seq_one_letter_code
_entity_poly.pdbx_strand_id
1 'polypeptide(L)'
;AECGFDSWVRDDGLWGQGPDGFYDEKRSPYNEYLKSKGYESENPWADFANASIDGDNIASGWFFKNADKAANIKEEDSETAWLTTQTIDFINKQKGPWCAHVSFIKPHWPYIVPAPYHNMYGANHVPPAKRHEIERENPHPIFGGYQNNKIAEAFQKEEVRQKVIPAYMGLIKQCDDQLGRLLEHLEKESKLESTMIVLTSDHGDYLGDHWLGEKDLFHEQSVKIPMIIYDPREKA
;
A
#
# COMPACT_ATOMS: atom_id res chain seq x y z
N ALA A 1 -18.53 18.65 -5.92
CA ALA A 1 -17.42 17.78 -6.31
C ALA A 1 -16.29 17.95 -5.30
N GLU A 2 -15.86 16.88 -4.69
CA GLU A 2 -14.73 16.92 -3.77
C GLU A 2 -13.43 16.98 -4.59
N CYS A 3 -12.50 17.84 -4.16
CA CYS A 3 -11.16 17.98 -4.79
C CYS A 3 -11.15 18.29 -6.31
N GLY A 4 -12.28 18.74 -6.88
CA GLY A 4 -12.38 19.08 -8.29
C GLY A 4 -12.64 17.89 -9.24
N PHE A 5 -12.88 16.70 -8.74
CA PHE A 5 -13.29 15.54 -9.54
C PHE A 5 -14.82 15.38 -9.58
N ASP A 6 -15.35 14.95 -10.74
CA ASP A 6 -16.78 14.69 -10.90
C ASP A 6 -17.23 13.38 -10.24
N SER A 7 -16.32 12.44 -10.08
CA SER A 7 -16.55 11.14 -9.43
C SER A 7 -15.44 10.90 -8.40
N TRP A 8 -15.84 10.43 -7.24
CA TRP A 8 -14.94 10.14 -6.14
C TRP A 8 -15.32 8.81 -5.48
N VAL A 9 -14.46 7.82 -5.59
CA VAL A 9 -14.57 6.56 -4.85
C VAL A 9 -13.44 6.57 -3.83
N ARG A 10 -13.79 6.71 -2.57
CA ARG A 10 -12.83 6.80 -1.47
C ARG A 10 -12.90 5.54 -0.63
N ASP A 11 -11.75 4.97 -0.34
CA ASP A 11 -11.57 3.97 0.69
C ASP A 11 -10.33 4.29 1.52
N ASP A 12 -10.56 4.56 2.81
CA ASP A 12 -9.50 4.79 3.81
C ASP A 12 -9.59 3.77 4.94
N GLY A 13 -10.35 2.69 4.73
CA GLY A 13 -10.72 1.78 5.78
C GLY A 13 -11.71 2.37 6.80
N LEU A 14 -12.06 1.58 7.81
CA LEU A 14 -12.79 2.06 8.97
C LEU A 14 -11.81 2.21 10.14
N TRP A 15 -11.33 3.41 10.34
CA TRP A 15 -10.60 3.77 11.54
C TRP A 15 -11.64 4.03 12.64
N GLY A 16 -11.88 3.06 13.49
CA GLY A 16 -12.88 3.14 14.56
C GLY A 16 -12.62 4.22 15.61
N GLN A 17 -11.56 4.99 15.49
CA GLN A 17 -11.24 6.12 16.37
C GLN A 17 -10.14 7.00 15.72
N GLY A 18 -10.46 7.69 14.64
CA GLY A 18 -9.65 8.84 14.24
C GLY A 18 -9.75 9.92 15.33
N PRO A 19 -8.68 10.68 15.61
CA PRO A 19 -8.69 11.72 16.64
C PRO A 19 -9.81 12.75 16.52
N ASP A 20 -10.51 12.80 15.38
CA ASP A 20 -11.53 13.80 15.08
C ASP A 20 -12.89 13.22 14.67
N GLY A 21 -13.12 11.92 14.77
CA GLY A 21 -14.37 11.30 14.34
C GLY A 21 -14.70 11.47 12.85
N PHE A 22 -13.71 11.86 12.04
CA PHE A 22 -13.92 12.30 10.66
C PHE A 22 -14.26 11.16 9.70
N TYR A 23 -13.98 9.92 10.11
CA TYR A 23 -14.17 8.73 9.27
C TYR A 23 -15.38 7.89 9.65
N ASP A 24 -16.01 8.18 10.79
CA ASP A 24 -17.02 7.32 11.41
C ASP A 24 -18.41 7.38 10.75
N GLU A 25 -18.70 8.41 9.98
CA GLU A 25 -20.04 8.60 9.42
C GLU A 25 -20.21 8.09 7.98
N LYS A 26 -19.13 7.81 7.27
CA LYS A 26 -19.19 7.30 5.89
C LYS A 26 -18.75 5.84 5.86
N ARG A 27 -19.68 4.94 5.53
CA ARG A 27 -19.38 3.54 5.27
C ARG A 27 -18.35 3.44 4.13
N SER A 28 -17.26 2.69 4.34
CA SER A 28 -16.28 2.39 3.31
C SER A 28 -16.95 1.57 2.21
N PRO A 29 -16.93 2.02 0.93
CA PRO A 29 -17.44 1.23 -0.19
C PRO A 29 -16.76 -0.13 -0.30
N TYR A 30 -15.49 -0.22 0.05
CA TYR A 30 -14.75 -1.47 0.05
C TYR A 30 -15.24 -2.42 1.16
N ASN A 31 -15.54 -1.93 2.36
CA ASN A 31 -16.15 -2.77 3.39
C ASN A 31 -17.52 -3.33 2.98
N GLU A 32 -18.35 -2.53 2.31
CA GLU A 32 -19.63 -3.00 1.77
C GLU A 32 -19.41 -4.06 0.66
N TYR A 33 -18.41 -3.87 -0.19
CA TYR A 33 -18.01 -4.87 -1.16
C TYR A 33 -17.57 -6.18 -0.48
N LEU A 34 -16.71 -6.11 0.52
CA LEU A 34 -16.24 -7.29 1.26
C LEU A 34 -17.40 -8.04 1.93
N LYS A 35 -18.34 -7.34 2.56
CA LYS A 35 -19.55 -7.94 3.13
C LYS A 35 -20.38 -8.65 2.05
N SER A 36 -20.50 -8.05 0.87
CA SER A 36 -21.23 -8.65 -0.26
C SER A 36 -20.56 -9.94 -0.77
N LYS A 37 -19.25 -10.11 -0.50
CA LYS A 37 -18.46 -11.31 -0.83
C LYS A 37 -18.44 -12.35 0.29
N GLY A 38 -19.12 -12.09 1.41
CA GLY A 38 -19.21 -13.01 2.54
C GLY A 38 -18.11 -12.85 3.58
N TYR A 39 -17.32 -11.79 3.54
CA TYR A 39 -16.37 -11.44 4.61
C TYR A 39 -17.13 -10.74 5.74
N GLU A 40 -17.69 -11.54 6.65
CA GLU A 40 -18.60 -11.05 7.70
C GLU A 40 -17.85 -10.61 8.95
N SER A 41 -17.77 -9.30 9.19
CA SER A 41 -17.35 -8.68 10.44
C SER A 41 -17.85 -7.24 10.51
N GLU A 42 -17.64 -6.59 11.64
CA GLU A 42 -17.95 -5.15 11.78
C GLU A 42 -17.02 -4.32 10.86
N ASN A 43 -15.76 -4.73 10.76
CA ASN A 43 -14.74 -4.08 9.93
C ASN A 43 -13.96 -5.09 9.07
N PRO A 44 -14.51 -5.58 7.95
CA PRO A 44 -13.84 -6.55 7.09
C PRO A 44 -12.48 -6.08 6.56
N TRP A 45 -12.31 -4.79 6.34
CA TRP A 45 -11.02 -4.20 5.97
C TRP A 45 -9.93 -4.51 7.01
N ALA A 46 -10.23 -4.39 8.29
CA ALA A 46 -9.27 -4.67 9.36
C ALA A 46 -9.12 -6.17 9.61
N ASP A 47 -10.23 -6.94 9.58
CA ASP A 47 -10.28 -8.31 10.08
C ASP A 47 -9.91 -9.34 8.99
N PHE A 48 -10.03 -8.97 7.71
CA PHE A 48 -9.69 -9.83 6.57
C PHE A 48 -8.58 -9.25 5.69
N ALA A 49 -8.79 -8.04 5.13
CA ALA A 49 -7.82 -7.48 4.18
C ALA A 49 -6.48 -7.12 4.84
N ASN A 50 -6.51 -6.69 6.10
CA ASN A 50 -5.33 -6.28 6.86
C ASN A 50 -5.05 -7.17 8.08
N ALA A 51 -5.48 -8.41 8.05
CA ALA A 51 -5.18 -9.41 9.07
C ALA A 51 -4.98 -10.80 8.46
N SER A 52 -4.35 -11.68 9.22
CA SER A 52 -4.28 -13.11 8.97
C SER A 52 -5.07 -13.88 10.02
N ILE A 53 -5.17 -15.19 9.87
CA ILE A 53 -5.71 -16.08 10.88
C ILE A 53 -4.57 -16.87 11.52
N ASP A 54 -4.61 -16.99 12.86
CA ASP A 54 -3.69 -17.77 13.66
C ASP A 54 -4.49 -18.69 14.59
N GLY A 55 -4.70 -19.94 14.16
CA GLY A 55 -5.71 -20.81 14.77
C GLY A 55 -7.10 -20.19 14.63
N ASP A 56 -7.77 -19.99 15.76
CA ASP A 56 -9.11 -19.36 15.80
C ASP A 56 -9.07 -17.83 15.99
N ASN A 57 -7.87 -17.23 15.97
CA ASN A 57 -7.72 -15.81 16.29
C ASN A 57 -7.35 -14.97 15.06
N ILE A 58 -7.84 -13.74 15.04
CA ILE A 58 -7.42 -12.73 14.07
C ILE A 58 -6.02 -12.23 14.43
N ALA A 59 -5.08 -12.42 13.52
CA ALA A 59 -3.71 -11.95 13.63
C ALA A 59 -3.55 -10.64 12.85
N SER A 60 -3.78 -9.52 13.52
CA SER A 60 -3.76 -8.19 12.91
C SER A 60 -2.43 -7.88 12.23
N GLY A 61 -2.49 -7.38 10.99
CA GLY A 61 -1.34 -6.92 10.19
C GLY A 61 -0.67 -5.66 10.73
N TRP A 62 -1.30 -4.98 11.68
CA TRP A 62 -0.69 -3.85 12.39
C TRP A 62 0.49 -4.26 13.27
N PHE A 63 0.67 -5.54 13.52
CA PHE A 63 1.82 -6.08 14.25
C PHE A 63 2.82 -6.70 13.29
N PHE A 64 4.02 -6.17 13.21
CA PHE A 64 5.11 -6.64 12.33
C PHE A 64 5.44 -8.13 12.47
N LYS A 65 5.18 -8.72 13.65
CA LYS A 65 5.34 -10.17 13.86
C LYS A 65 4.47 -11.04 12.95
N ASN A 66 3.39 -10.46 12.39
CA ASN A 66 2.44 -11.14 11.52
C ASN A 66 2.69 -10.87 10.02
N ALA A 67 3.70 -10.09 9.67
CA ALA A 67 3.97 -9.69 8.28
C ALA A 67 4.33 -10.86 7.37
N ASP A 68 4.82 -11.97 7.92
CA ASP A 68 5.14 -13.20 7.19
C ASP A 68 3.93 -14.12 6.95
N LYS A 69 2.74 -13.73 7.41
CA LYS A 69 1.49 -14.48 7.22
C LYS A 69 0.72 -13.93 6.01
N ALA A 70 -0.03 -14.81 5.34
CA ALA A 70 -0.96 -14.35 4.31
C ALA A 70 -2.12 -13.57 4.91
N ALA A 71 -2.52 -12.49 4.28
CA ALA A 71 -3.78 -11.84 4.60
C ALA A 71 -4.95 -12.82 4.39
N ASN A 72 -5.96 -12.72 5.26
CA ASN A 72 -7.12 -13.61 5.27
C ASN A 72 -8.16 -13.19 4.22
N ILE A 73 -7.69 -12.93 3.02
CA ILE A 73 -8.53 -12.50 1.90
C ILE A 73 -8.00 -13.12 0.62
N LYS A 74 -8.89 -13.38 -0.33
CA LYS A 74 -8.47 -13.73 -1.68
C LYS A 74 -7.83 -12.52 -2.35
N GLU A 75 -6.81 -12.76 -3.19
CA GLU A 75 -6.13 -11.69 -3.91
C GLU A 75 -7.10 -10.82 -4.71
N GLU A 76 -8.01 -11.45 -5.44
CA GLU A 76 -9.02 -10.79 -6.27
C GLU A 76 -9.99 -9.88 -5.52
N ASP A 77 -10.15 -10.10 -4.22
CA ASP A 77 -10.99 -9.31 -3.32
C ASP A 77 -10.17 -8.30 -2.50
N SER A 78 -8.84 -8.27 -2.64
CA SER A 78 -7.98 -7.32 -1.95
C SER A 78 -8.28 -5.87 -2.35
N GLU A 79 -7.95 -4.93 -1.48
CA GLU A 79 -8.17 -3.51 -1.71
C GLU A 79 -7.52 -3.01 -3.01
N THR A 80 -6.28 -3.42 -3.29
CA THR A 80 -5.55 -3.06 -4.51
C THR A 80 -6.26 -3.59 -5.77
N ALA A 81 -6.70 -4.85 -5.75
CA ALA A 81 -7.44 -5.46 -6.87
C ALA A 81 -8.83 -4.81 -7.06
N TRP A 82 -9.52 -4.51 -5.96
CA TRP A 82 -10.80 -3.82 -5.99
C TRP A 82 -10.68 -2.40 -6.57
N LEU A 83 -9.69 -1.61 -6.14
CA LEU A 83 -9.43 -0.26 -6.68
C LEU A 83 -9.14 -0.30 -8.18
N THR A 84 -8.38 -1.30 -8.64
CA THR A 84 -8.13 -1.53 -10.07
C THR A 84 -9.44 -1.81 -10.81
N THR A 85 -10.32 -2.64 -10.23
CA THR A 85 -11.64 -2.93 -10.80
C THR A 85 -12.51 -1.67 -10.88
N GLN A 86 -12.54 -0.85 -9.82
CA GLN A 86 -13.27 0.42 -9.82
C GLN A 86 -12.74 1.38 -10.92
N THR A 87 -11.43 1.38 -11.13
CA THR A 87 -10.78 2.18 -12.18
C THR A 87 -11.20 1.70 -13.57
N ILE A 88 -11.16 0.40 -13.82
CA ILE A 88 -11.61 -0.20 -15.08
C ILE A 88 -13.08 0.12 -15.34
N ASP A 89 -13.93 -0.02 -14.33
CA ASP A 89 -15.36 0.30 -14.42
C ASP A 89 -15.61 1.80 -14.72
N PHE A 90 -14.79 2.67 -14.14
CA PHE A 90 -14.83 4.09 -14.46
C PHE A 90 -14.47 4.33 -15.93
N ILE A 91 -13.34 3.79 -16.41
CA ILE A 91 -12.86 3.95 -17.79
C ILE A 91 -13.89 3.45 -18.81
N ASN A 92 -14.58 2.34 -18.52
CA ASN A 92 -15.59 1.75 -19.39
C ASN A 92 -16.84 2.61 -19.54
N LYS A 93 -17.16 3.42 -18.53
CA LYS A 93 -18.31 4.33 -18.56
C LYS A 93 -18.04 5.64 -19.32
N GLN A 94 -16.76 5.96 -19.61
CA GLN A 94 -16.42 7.23 -20.23
C GLN A 94 -16.72 7.21 -21.75
N LYS A 95 -17.37 8.27 -22.22
CA LYS A 95 -17.69 8.47 -23.64
C LYS A 95 -16.89 9.60 -24.29
N GLY A 96 -16.11 10.33 -23.52
CA GLY A 96 -15.29 11.48 -23.94
C GLY A 96 -13.95 11.48 -23.22
N PRO A 97 -13.17 12.55 -23.32
CA PRO A 97 -11.92 12.72 -22.57
C PRO A 97 -12.13 12.59 -21.07
N TRP A 98 -11.22 11.94 -20.38
CA TRP A 98 -11.28 11.73 -18.94
C TRP A 98 -9.89 11.87 -18.30
N CYS A 99 -9.90 12.10 -17.00
CA CYS A 99 -8.73 12.07 -16.14
C CYS A 99 -9.07 11.19 -14.94
N ALA A 100 -8.22 10.23 -14.60
CA ALA A 100 -8.37 9.38 -13.42
C ALA A 100 -7.12 9.50 -12.55
N HIS A 101 -7.35 9.78 -11.26
CA HIS A 101 -6.33 9.64 -10.22
C HIS A 101 -6.63 8.33 -9.47
N VAL A 102 -5.72 7.37 -9.59
CA VAL A 102 -5.83 6.06 -8.93
C VAL A 102 -4.77 6.00 -7.86
N SER A 103 -5.20 5.88 -6.61
CA SER A 103 -4.31 5.81 -5.46
C SER A 103 -4.43 4.44 -4.80
N PHE A 104 -3.34 3.68 -4.77
CA PHE A 104 -3.23 2.48 -3.98
C PHE A 104 -2.64 2.85 -2.61
N ILE A 105 -3.26 2.37 -1.52
CA ILE A 105 -2.69 2.51 -0.17
C ILE A 105 -1.43 1.66 -0.06
N LYS A 106 -1.45 0.45 -0.65
CA LYS A 106 -0.28 -0.43 -0.65
C LYS A 106 0.82 0.12 -1.59
N PRO A 107 2.09 -0.07 -1.23
CA PRO A 107 2.64 -0.95 -0.17
C PRO A 107 2.71 -0.37 1.25
N HIS A 108 2.00 0.72 1.57
CA HIS A 108 1.97 1.32 2.91
C HIS A 108 1.56 0.28 3.98
N TRP A 109 2.04 0.48 5.19
CA TRP A 109 1.61 -0.28 6.36
C TRP A 109 0.06 -0.31 6.50
N PRO A 110 -0.55 -1.43 6.94
CA PRO A 110 0.01 -2.67 7.47
C PRO A 110 0.70 -3.54 6.42
N TYR A 111 1.89 -4.08 6.78
CA TYR A 111 2.68 -4.93 5.88
C TYR A 111 2.15 -6.36 5.94
N ILE A 112 1.02 -6.58 5.33
CA ILE A 112 0.41 -7.90 5.18
C ILE A 112 -0.18 -7.99 3.78
N VAL A 113 0.02 -9.11 3.11
CA VAL A 113 -0.31 -9.29 1.71
C VAL A 113 -1.01 -10.64 1.50
N PRO A 114 -1.99 -10.75 0.59
CA PRO A 114 -2.66 -12.02 0.31
C PRO A 114 -1.73 -13.04 -0.34
N ALA A 115 -2.13 -14.31 -0.28
CA ALA A 115 -1.53 -15.34 -1.11
C ALA A 115 -1.79 -15.03 -2.61
N PRO A 116 -0.84 -15.31 -3.54
CA PRO A 116 0.45 -15.98 -3.29
C PRO A 116 1.60 -15.04 -2.88
N TYR A 117 1.40 -13.74 -2.87
CA TYR A 117 2.46 -12.73 -2.71
C TYR A 117 3.18 -12.79 -1.36
N HIS A 118 2.52 -13.27 -0.30
CA HIS A 118 3.07 -13.33 1.06
C HIS A 118 4.34 -14.18 1.18
N ASN A 119 4.58 -15.11 0.28
CA ASN A 119 5.72 -16.03 0.30
C ASN A 119 6.59 -15.99 -0.97
N MET A 120 6.39 -15.00 -1.84
CA MET A 120 7.22 -14.83 -3.04
C MET A 120 8.65 -14.40 -2.73
N TYR A 121 8.85 -13.72 -1.63
CA TYR A 121 10.14 -13.23 -1.17
C TYR A 121 10.43 -13.76 0.22
N GLY A 122 11.70 -13.85 0.57
CA GLY A 122 12.15 -14.33 1.87
C GLY A 122 13.34 -13.53 2.39
N ALA A 123 13.85 -13.89 3.55
CA ALA A 123 14.95 -13.19 4.22
C ALA A 123 16.21 -13.03 3.36
N ASN A 124 16.44 -13.94 2.40
CA ASN A 124 17.55 -13.86 1.44
C ASN A 124 17.42 -12.72 0.41
N HIS A 125 16.27 -12.09 0.30
CA HIS A 125 16.02 -10.93 -0.56
C HIS A 125 16.18 -9.60 0.20
N VAL A 126 16.35 -9.65 1.52
CA VAL A 126 16.46 -8.44 2.35
C VAL A 126 17.85 -7.83 2.20
N PRO A 127 17.97 -6.60 1.69
CA PRO A 127 19.27 -5.95 1.58
C PRO A 127 19.79 -5.57 2.97
N PRO A 128 21.13 -5.47 3.15
CA PRO A 128 21.68 -4.87 4.35
C PRO A 128 21.13 -3.47 4.59
N ALA A 129 20.84 -3.13 5.86
CA ALA A 129 20.39 -1.80 6.20
C ALA A 129 21.50 -0.76 5.96
N LYS A 130 21.13 0.35 5.34
CA LYS A 130 22.01 1.51 5.15
C LYS A 130 21.95 2.39 6.41
N ARG A 131 22.73 2.05 7.42
CA ARG A 131 22.77 2.73 8.71
C ARG A 131 24.17 2.67 9.32
N HIS A 132 24.55 3.70 10.06
CA HIS A 132 25.84 3.78 10.70
C HIS A 132 25.69 4.25 12.15
N GLU A 133 26.49 3.74 13.09
CA GLU A 133 26.39 4.08 14.52
C GLU A 133 26.58 5.57 14.79
N ILE A 134 27.39 6.27 13.99
CA ILE A 134 27.59 7.71 14.12
C ILE A 134 26.28 8.53 14.01
N GLU A 135 25.26 8.00 13.32
CA GLU A 135 23.94 8.64 13.19
C GLU A 135 23.19 8.68 14.53
N ARG A 136 23.62 7.88 15.50
CA ARG A 136 23.08 7.82 16.87
C ARG A 136 23.93 8.60 17.88
N GLU A 137 25.12 9.03 17.46
CA GLU A 137 26.03 9.81 18.29
C GLU A 137 25.63 11.30 18.24
N ASN A 138 24.96 11.79 19.28
CA ASN A 138 24.52 13.18 19.39
C ASN A 138 23.69 13.66 18.16
N PRO A 139 22.63 12.96 17.79
CA PRO A 139 21.81 13.32 16.64
C PRO A 139 21.10 14.64 16.87
N HIS A 140 20.72 15.31 15.77
CA HIS A 140 19.80 16.43 15.87
C HIS A 140 18.53 16.01 16.63
N PRO A 141 17.98 16.83 17.54
CA PRO A 141 16.86 16.44 18.41
C PRO A 141 15.64 15.86 17.67
N ILE A 142 15.31 16.39 16.50
CA ILE A 142 14.21 15.88 15.67
C ILE A 142 14.57 14.48 15.16
N PHE A 143 15.75 14.30 14.57
CA PHE A 143 16.19 13.00 14.05
C PHE A 143 16.27 11.94 15.17
N GLY A 144 16.88 12.29 16.29
CA GLY A 144 16.93 11.41 17.47
C GLY A 144 15.55 11.06 18.02
N GLY A 145 14.60 12.00 17.97
CA GLY A 145 13.21 11.74 18.34
C GLY A 145 12.55 10.67 17.44
N TYR A 146 12.76 10.74 16.12
CA TYR A 146 12.26 9.73 15.20
C TYR A 146 12.96 8.39 15.37
N GLN A 147 14.28 8.34 15.59
CA GLN A 147 15.01 7.08 15.86
C GLN A 147 14.52 6.36 17.13
N ASN A 148 13.95 7.08 18.08
CA ASN A 148 13.46 6.55 19.36
C ASN A 148 11.93 6.36 19.39
N ASN A 149 11.23 6.46 18.26
CA ASN A 149 9.83 6.10 18.21
C ASN A 149 9.66 4.56 18.11
N LYS A 150 8.51 4.05 18.51
CA LYS A 150 8.25 2.60 18.57
C LYS A 150 8.41 1.87 17.23
N ILE A 151 8.13 2.54 16.13
CA ILE A 151 8.24 1.95 14.79
C ILE A 151 9.70 1.85 14.39
N ALA A 152 10.47 2.93 14.56
CA ALA A 152 11.90 2.92 14.32
C ALA A 152 12.62 1.89 15.20
N GLU A 153 12.31 1.84 16.50
CA GLU A 153 12.84 0.82 17.43
C GLU A 153 12.56 -0.61 16.98
N ALA A 154 11.39 -0.86 16.39
CA ALA A 154 11.08 -2.16 15.83
C ALA A 154 11.95 -2.48 14.61
N PHE A 155 12.10 -1.55 13.68
CA PHE A 155 12.93 -1.73 12.47
C PHE A 155 14.45 -1.76 12.74
N GLN A 156 14.90 -1.34 13.91
CA GLN A 156 16.30 -1.53 14.34
C GLN A 156 16.65 -3.01 14.51
N LYS A 157 15.65 -3.87 14.72
CA LYS A 157 15.80 -5.32 14.87
C LYS A 157 15.80 -6.00 13.50
N GLU A 158 16.86 -6.75 13.23
CA GLU A 158 17.00 -7.44 11.93
C GLU A 158 15.88 -8.48 11.72
N GLU A 159 15.42 -9.14 12.78
CA GLU A 159 14.31 -10.09 12.74
C GLU A 159 12.99 -9.46 12.23
N VAL A 160 12.77 -8.17 12.51
CA VAL A 160 11.60 -7.42 12.00
C VAL A 160 11.79 -7.12 10.51
N ARG A 161 12.97 -6.65 10.12
CA ARG A 161 13.30 -6.38 8.71
C ARG A 161 13.17 -7.63 7.84
N GLN A 162 13.64 -8.77 8.34
CA GLN A 162 13.59 -10.06 7.64
C GLN A 162 12.16 -10.58 7.42
N LYS A 163 11.17 -10.09 8.16
CA LYS A 163 9.75 -10.39 7.98
C LYS A 163 9.04 -9.32 7.15
N VAL A 164 9.24 -8.07 7.50
CA VAL A 164 8.50 -6.94 6.90
C VAL A 164 8.93 -6.68 5.46
N ILE A 165 10.23 -6.69 5.16
CA ILE A 165 10.70 -6.35 3.81
C ILE A 165 10.23 -7.36 2.76
N PRO A 166 10.24 -8.68 2.97
CA PRO A 166 9.61 -9.63 2.06
C PRO A 166 8.13 -9.37 1.81
N ALA A 167 7.37 -9.05 2.87
CA ALA A 167 5.95 -8.70 2.74
C ALA A 167 5.76 -7.39 1.93
N TYR A 168 6.58 -6.39 2.19
CA TYR A 168 6.60 -5.13 1.43
C TYR A 168 6.90 -5.37 -0.06
N MET A 169 7.87 -6.23 -0.38
CA MET A 169 8.14 -6.64 -1.75
C MET A 169 6.94 -7.37 -2.38
N GLY A 170 6.25 -8.21 -1.63
CA GLY A 170 5.02 -8.87 -2.05
C GLY A 170 3.90 -7.87 -2.35
N LEU A 171 3.75 -6.84 -1.52
CA LEU A 171 2.78 -5.76 -1.75
C LEU A 171 3.11 -4.95 -3.01
N ILE A 172 4.40 -4.64 -3.25
CA ILE A 172 4.83 -3.99 -4.49
C ILE A 172 4.51 -4.87 -5.70
N LYS A 173 4.78 -6.19 -5.61
CA LYS A 173 4.48 -7.12 -6.70
C LYS A 173 2.99 -7.18 -7.00
N GLN A 174 2.15 -7.16 -5.98
CA GLN A 174 0.71 -7.09 -6.16
C GLN A 174 0.28 -5.78 -6.86
N CYS A 175 0.82 -4.64 -6.45
CA CYS A 175 0.56 -3.37 -7.12
C CYS A 175 0.99 -3.40 -8.59
N ASP A 176 2.16 -3.98 -8.89
CA ASP A 176 2.68 -4.15 -10.24
C ASP A 176 1.75 -5.02 -11.11
N ASP A 177 1.27 -6.15 -10.58
CA ASP A 177 0.33 -7.02 -11.30
C ASP A 177 -1.02 -6.32 -11.55
N GLN A 178 -1.51 -5.55 -10.60
CA GLN A 178 -2.75 -4.80 -10.76
C GLN A 178 -2.60 -3.62 -11.73
N LEU A 179 -1.43 -2.99 -11.79
CA LEU A 179 -1.09 -2.01 -12.84
C LEU A 179 -1.04 -2.71 -14.20
N GLY A 180 -0.40 -3.88 -14.31
CA GLY A 180 -0.39 -4.72 -15.53
C GLY A 180 -1.81 -5.01 -16.02
N ARG A 181 -2.71 -5.42 -15.13
CA ARG A 181 -4.13 -5.66 -15.44
C ARG A 181 -4.84 -4.41 -16.00
N LEU A 182 -4.51 -3.21 -15.46
CA LEU A 182 -5.05 -1.96 -15.98
C LEU A 182 -4.52 -1.63 -17.38
N LEU A 183 -3.21 -1.82 -17.61
CA LEU A 183 -2.58 -1.61 -18.91
C LEU A 183 -3.14 -2.56 -19.98
N GLU A 184 -3.27 -3.85 -19.67
CA GLU A 184 -3.89 -4.85 -20.54
C GLU A 184 -5.33 -4.47 -20.91
N HIS A 185 -6.09 -3.94 -19.94
CA HIS A 185 -7.43 -3.45 -20.20
C HIS A 185 -7.44 -2.27 -21.17
N LEU A 186 -6.58 -1.28 -20.98
CA LEU A 186 -6.45 -0.12 -21.89
C LEU A 186 -6.05 -0.55 -23.31
N GLU A 187 -5.13 -1.50 -23.43
CA GLU A 187 -4.70 -2.06 -24.70
C GLU A 187 -5.86 -2.79 -25.40
N LYS A 188 -6.55 -3.68 -24.71
CA LYS A 188 -7.71 -4.42 -25.22
C LYS A 188 -8.83 -3.52 -25.73
N GLU A 189 -9.07 -2.43 -25.02
CA GLU A 189 -10.08 -1.42 -25.41
C GLU A 189 -9.55 -0.38 -26.44
N SER A 190 -8.34 -0.58 -26.97
CA SER A 190 -7.67 0.33 -27.90
C SER A 190 -7.58 1.78 -27.37
N LYS A 191 -7.42 1.92 -26.07
CA LYS A 191 -7.30 3.21 -25.36
C LYS A 191 -5.86 3.54 -24.98
N LEU A 192 -4.95 2.56 -24.93
CA LEU A 192 -3.58 2.77 -24.48
C LEU A 192 -2.85 3.81 -25.34
N GLU A 193 -3.00 3.77 -26.67
CA GLU A 193 -2.37 4.72 -27.60
C GLU A 193 -2.93 6.14 -27.53
N SER A 194 -3.96 6.38 -26.74
CA SER A 194 -4.57 7.70 -26.52
C SER A 194 -4.59 8.13 -25.06
N THR A 195 -3.95 7.36 -24.19
CA THR A 195 -3.92 7.60 -22.74
C THR A 195 -2.50 7.87 -22.27
N MET A 196 -2.24 9.06 -21.74
CA MET A 196 -1.02 9.33 -21.00
C MET A 196 -1.11 8.66 -19.61
N ILE A 197 -0.05 7.97 -19.20
CA ILE A 197 0.02 7.31 -17.89
C ILE A 197 1.19 7.90 -17.12
N VAL A 198 0.92 8.31 -15.88
CA VAL A 198 1.94 8.77 -14.94
C VAL A 198 1.88 7.88 -13.71
N LEU A 199 2.94 7.12 -13.46
CA LEU A 199 3.12 6.34 -12.25
C LEU A 199 4.09 7.06 -11.33
N THR A 200 3.66 7.31 -10.11
CA THR A 200 4.49 7.90 -9.06
C THR A 200 4.06 7.42 -7.68
N SER A 201 4.76 7.84 -6.64
CA SER A 201 4.41 7.64 -5.24
C SER A 201 4.43 8.99 -4.52
N ASP A 202 3.77 9.11 -3.39
CA ASP A 202 3.82 10.27 -2.50
C ASP A 202 5.11 10.30 -1.68
N HIS A 203 5.61 9.15 -1.21
CA HIS A 203 6.85 8.99 -0.44
C HIS A 203 7.40 7.57 -0.61
N GLY A 204 8.59 7.34 -0.09
CA GLY A 204 9.18 6.03 0.09
C GLY A 204 8.99 5.49 1.52
N ASP A 205 9.86 4.56 1.95
CA ASP A 205 9.85 3.99 3.30
C ASP A 205 11.28 3.66 3.72
N TYR A 206 11.63 3.96 4.96
CA TYR A 206 12.98 3.69 5.50
C TYR A 206 13.25 2.20 5.70
N LEU A 207 12.29 1.40 6.13
CA LEU A 207 12.43 -0.04 6.37
C LEU A 207 13.68 -0.44 7.19
N GLY A 208 14.11 0.43 8.09
CA GLY A 208 15.27 0.24 8.95
C GLY A 208 16.54 0.96 8.51
N ASP A 209 16.57 1.59 7.35
CA ASP A 209 17.67 2.48 6.95
C ASP A 209 17.73 3.69 7.88
N HIS A 210 18.91 4.22 8.14
CA HIS A 210 19.16 5.35 9.06
C HIS A 210 18.58 5.17 10.47
N TRP A 211 18.38 3.91 10.91
CA TRP A 211 17.72 3.55 12.18
C TRP A 211 16.27 4.00 12.27
N LEU A 212 15.59 4.19 11.13
CA LEU A 212 14.25 4.72 11.00
C LEU A 212 13.28 3.67 10.42
N GLY A 213 11.99 3.89 10.63
CA GLY A 213 10.88 3.28 9.90
C GLY A 213 9.95 4.37 9.35
N GLU A 214 9.06 4.00 8.45
CA GLU A 214 8.14 4.92 7.77
C GLU A 214 8.86 6.02 6.94
N LYS A 215 8.44 7.31 6.98
CA LYS A 215 8.77 8.30 5.95
C LYS A 215 9.06 9.73 6.43
N ASP A 216 9.05 10.00 7.72
CA ASP A 216 8.87 11.37 8.24
C ASP A 216 10.06 12.34 8.08
N LEU A 217 11.17 11.91 7.47
CA LEU A 217 12.35 12.75 7.26
C LEU A 217 12.79 12.77 5.79
N PHE A 218 13.87 13.50 5.47
CA PHE A 218 14.24 13.88 4.10
C PHE A 218 15.43 13.11 3.51
N HIS A 219 15.68 11.88 3.96
CA HIS A 219 16.66 11.01 3.30
C HIS A 219 16.09 10.43 2.00
N GLU A 220 16.97 9.98 1.09
CA GLU A 220 16.54 9.43 -0.21
C GLU A 220 15.49 8.32 -0.08
N GLN A 221 15.56 7.51 0.97
CA GLN A 221 14.60 6.42 1.23
C GLN A 221 13.16 6.91 1.35
N SER A 222 12.96 8.14 1.81
CA SER A 222 11.64 8.75 1.95
C SER A 222 11.26 9.62 0.75
N VAL A 223 12.21 10.42 0.21
CA VAL A 223 11.88 11.49 -0.75
C VAL A 223 12.19 11.13 -2.21
N LYS A 224 12.99 10.09 -2.47
CA LYS A 224 13.31 9.63 -3.82
C LYS A 224 12.24 8.65 -4.31
N ILE A 225 11.17 9.21 -4.82
CA ILE A 225 10.03 8.45 -5.34
C ILE A 225 10.22 8.09 -6.81
N PRO A 226 9.57 7.01 -7.30
CA PRO A 226 9.55 6.70 -8.72
C PRO A 226 8.77 7.76 -9.51
N MET A 227 9.16 7.97 -10.76
CA MET A 227 8.39 8.73 -11.74
C MET A 227 8.54 8.05 -13.09
N ILE A 228 7.45 7.44 -13.56
CA ILE A 228 7.38 6.79 -14.87
C ILE A 228 6.27 7.47 -15.66
N ILE A 229 6.60 7.96 -16.84
CA ILE A 229 5.65 8.62 -17.73
C ILE A 229 5.60 7.84 -19.05
N TYR A 230 4.41 7.37 -19.40
CA TYR A 230 4.10 6.88 -20.74
C TYR A 230 3.29 7.94 -21.47
N ASP A 231 3.89 8.57 -22.48
CA ASP A 231 3.22 9.49 -23.39
C ASP A 231 3.06 8.82 -24.76
N PRO A 232 1.85 8.44 -25.17
CA PRO A 232 1.64 7.75 -26.44
C PRO A 232 1.94 8.60 -27.67
N ARG A 233 2.10 9.91 -27.50
CA ARG A 233 2.47 10.83 -28.60
C ARG A 233 3.96 10.82 -28.89
N GLU A 234 4.78 10.43 -27.92
CA GLU A 234 6.22 10.32 -28.09
C GLU A 234 6.57 8.94 -28.64
N LYS A 235 7.10 8.91 -29.86
CA LYS A 235 7.70 7.69 -30.42
C LYS A 235 9.11 7.57 -29.87
N ALA A 236 9.36 6.48 -29.13
CA ALA A 236 10.69 6.13 -28.65
C ALA A 236 11.67 5.92 -29.81
#